data_fcd9078040f62db375bb43085b802c39
#
_entry.id   fcd9078040f62db375bb43085b802c39
#
_cell.length_a   1.000
_cell.length_b   1.000
_cell.length_c   1.000
_cell.angle_alpha   90.00
_cell.angle_beta   90.00
_cell.angle_gamma   90.00
#
_symmetry.space_group_name_H-M   'P 1'
#
loop_
_entity.id
_entity.type
_entity.pdbx_description
1 polymer ?
#
loop_
_entity_poly.entity_id
_entity_poly.type
_entity_poly.pdbx_seq_one_letter_code
_entity_poly.pdbx_strand_id
1 'polypeptide(L)'
;MPSLNYLKDYFNRFNNQSPKEIAFYGGTFTGLKLETQLTYLKLVQSFFPNTPIRISTRPDEINDENLKILKQYNVKIVELGIQSMYNDVLKASGRGHSVEDNVNAIKKLLENNFIVSAHLMVGLPKDSFSKDLNSFKELIELNVKLFRIHPTIVFKNTLLENEYYSGTYVPLDINEALDICSEQILISFAYNVKIIRLGYFVPEEQKKQIIAGPYHPSFGDIAKAKAIKKIIQRLKIKNVYFPKKYESWFYAYGNKNLDIKRNIWDGNLKFEEFSLQEASKLALKERKKKCGTIKNNQ
;
A
#
# COMPACT_ATOMS: atom_id res chain seq x y z
N MET A 1 -11.89 1.34 19.96
CA MET A 1 -12.31 2.67 19.47
C MET A 1 -12.06 3.69 20.59
N PRO A 2 -11.61 4.91 20.29
CA PRO A 2 -11.49 5.98 21.29
C PRO A 2 -12.87 6.35 21.85
N SER A 3 -12.94 6.86 23.10
CA SER A 3 -14.21 7.29 23.69
C SER A 3 -14.78 8.49 22.94
N LEU A 4 -16.10 8.63 22.93
CA LEU A 4 -16.77 9.77 22.28
C LEU A 4 -16.37 11.10 22.89
N ASN A 5 -16.18 11.16 24.22
CA ASN A 5 -15.73 12.38 24.90
C ASN A 5 -14.33 12.78 24.46
N TYR A 6 -13.39 11.80 24.38
CA TYR A 6 -12.06 12.06 23.84
C TYR A 6 -12.11 12.63 22.41
N LEU A 7 -12.95 12.05 21.54
CA LEU A 7 -13.08 12.54 20.17
C LEU A 7 -13.69 13.94 20.11
N LYS A 8 -14.70 14.25 20.92
CA LYS A 8 -15.26 15.60 20.99
C LYS A 8 -14.22 16.63 21.42
N ASP A 9 -13.46 16.32 22.48
CA ASP A 9 -12.39 17.19 22.95
C ASP A 9 -11.27 17.35 21.89
N TYR A 10 -10.94 16.28 21.20
CA TYR A 10 -9.98 16.31 20.11
C TYR A 10 -10.47 17.17 18.94
N PHE A 11 -11.73 17.03 18.50
CA PHE A 11 -12.32 17.78 17.39
C PHE A 11 -12.44 19.27 17.72
N ASN A 12 -12.76 19.63 18.96
CA ASN A 12 -12.82 21.03 19.42
C ASN A 12 -11.48 21.77 19.26
N ARG A 13 -10.34 21.04 19.23
CA ARG A 13 -9.00 21.66 19.03
C ARG A 13 -8.78 22.20 17.62
N PHE A 14 -9.60 21.81 16.64
CA PHE A 14 -9.49 22.29 15.26
C PHE A 14 -10.00 23.74 15.06
N ASN A 15 -10.63 24.37 16.05
CA ASN A 15 -10.99 25.80 16.05
C ASN A 15 -11.63 26.26 14.72
N ASN A 16 -12.67 25.57 14.25
CA ASN A 16 -13.36 25.81 12.98
C ASN A 16 -12.56 25.50 11.70
N GLN A 17 -11.38 24.90 11.80
CA GLN A 17 -10.66 24.41 10.62
C GLN A 17 -11.17 23.03 10.25
N SER A 18 -11.67 22.86 9.04
CA SER A 18 -12.05 21.54 8.53
C SER A 18 -10.83 20.75 8.06
N PRO A 19 -10.63 19.51 8.54
CA PRO A 19 -9.58 18.64 8.01
C PRO A 19 -9.89 18.27 6.55
N LYS A 20 -8.86 17.98 5.78
CA LYS A 20 -9.01 17.54 4.38
C LYS A 20 -9.73 16.20 4.26
N GLU A 21 -9.53 15.31 5.22
CA GLU A 21 -10.10 13.95 5.29
C GLU A 21 -10.07 13.47 6.74
N ILE A 22 -11.07 12.70 7.14
CA ILE A 22 -11.07 11.96 8.42
C ILE A 22 -11.03 10.48 8.11
N ALA A 23 -10.11 9.74 8.74
CA ALA A 23 -9.93 8.32 8.50
C ALA A 23 -10.17 7.49 9.76
N PHE A 24 -11.01 6.45 9.63
CA PHE A 24 -11.18 5.42 10.65
C PHE A 24 -10.29 4.22 10.32
N TYR A 25 -9.25 4.05 11.13
CA TYR A 25 -8.30 2.94 11.04
C TYR A 25 -8.29 2.11 12.33
N GLY A 26 -7.67 0.94 12.26
CA GLY A 26 -7.40 0.09 13.40
C GLY A 26 -8.35 -1.11 13.54
N GLY A 27 -9.11 -1.42 12.50
CA GLY A 27 -9.99 -2.59 12.49
C GLY A 27 -10.96 -2.61 11.33
N THR A 28 -11.97 -3.46 11.44
CA THR A 28 -13.04 -3.62 10.44
C THR A 28 -14.20 -2.69 10.80
N PHE A 29 -14.26 -1.52 10.17
CA PHE A 29 -15.29 -0.52 10.49
C PHE A 29 -16.70 -1.03 10.24
N THR A 30 -16.95 -1.64 9.08
CA THR A 30 -18.29 -2.18 8.73
C THR A 30 -18.67 -3.45 9.49
N GLY A 31 -17.71 -4.12 10.14
CA GLY A 31 -17.97 -5.22 11.08
C GLY A 31 -18.35 -4.76 12.50
N LEU A 32 -18.35 -3.47 12.79
CA LEU A 32 -18.86 -2.94 14.04
C LEU A 32 -20.39 -3.02 14.05
N LYS A 33 -21.01 -3.08 15.25
CA LYS A 33 -22.45 -2.95 15.39
C LYS A 33 -22.93 -1.66 14.71
N LEU A 34 -24.04 -1.72 13.99
CA LEU A 34 -24.60 -0.60 13.24
C LEU A 34 -24.73 0.67 14.08
N GLU A 35 -25.23 0.56 15.30
CA GLU A 35 -25.35 1.68 16.24
C GLU A 35 -23.99 2.36 16.49
N THR A 36 -22.93 1.57 16.63
CA THR A 36 -21.56 2.07 16.81
C THR A 36 -21.08 2.82 15.58
N GLN A 37 -21.25 2.24 14.38
CA GLN A 37 -20.89 2.91 13.12
C GLN A 37 -21.60 4.27 13.01
N LEU A 38 -22.93 4.28 13.19
CA LEU A 38 -23.74 5.50 13.13
C LEU A 38 -23.31 6.55 14.15
N THR A 39 -22.98 6.13 15.36
CA THR A 39 -22.53 7.04 16.42
C THR A 39 -21.28 7.80 16.04
N TYR A 40 -20.27 7.10 15.50
CA TYR A 40 -19.02 7.74 15.06
C TYR A 40 -19.20 8.59 13.79
N LEU A 41 -19.98 8.12 12.83
CA LEU A 41 -20.26 8.87 11.59
C LEU A 41 -21.05 10.17 11.88
N LYS A 42 -22.09 10.09 12.72
CA LYS A 42 -22.85 11.27 13.17
C LYS A 42 -21.97 12.26 13.92
N LEU A 43 -21.09 11.78 14.80
CA LEU A 43 -20.16 12.65 15.51
C LEU A 43 -19.24 13.42 14.53
N VAL A 44 -18.64 12.73 13.54
CA VAL A 44 -17.84 13.42 12.53
C VAL A 44 -18.67 14.44 11.75
N GLN A 45 -19.88 14.07 11.34
CA GLN A 45 -20.74 14.97 10.56
C GLN A 45 -21.18 16.21 11.36
N SER A 46 -21.36 16.08 12.69
CA SER A 46 -21.72 17.22 13.54
C SER A 46 -20.60 18.26 13.70
N PHE A 47 -19.34 17.85 13.64
CA PHE A 47 -18.18 18.74 13.71
C PHE A 47 -17.69 19.19 12.32
N PHE A 48 -17.76 18.30 11.34
CA PHE A 48 -17.16 18.48 10.01
C PHE A 48 -18.11 18.00 8.91
N PRO A 49 -19.25 18.67 8.67
CA PRO A 49 -20.35 18.17 7.81
C PRO A 49 -19.94 17.91 6.35
N ASN A 50 -18.94 18.63 5.83
CA ASN A 50 -18.50 18.52 4.44
C ASN A 50 -17.18 17.75 4.26
N THR A 51 -16.56 17.31 5.36
CA THR A 51 -15.28 16.61 5.28
C THR A 51 -15.47 15.18 4.79
N PRO A 52 -14.76 14.75 3.75
CA PRO A 52 -14.81 13.36 3.28
C PRO A 52 -14.25 12.41 4.33
N ILE A 53 -14.89 11.25 4.44
CA ILE A 53 -14.49 10.20 5.36
C ILE A 53 -13.84 9.06 4.59
N ARG A 54 -12.79 8.48 5.17
CA ARG A 54 -12.18 7.21 4.79
C ARG A 54 -12.42 6.19 5.88
N ILE A 55 -12.75 4.97 5.50
CA ILE A 55 -12.82 3.84 6.43
C ILE A 55 -11.87 2.73 5.99
N SER A 56 -11.43 1.90 6.95
CA SER A 56 -10.75 0.64 6.68
C SER A 56 -11.63 -0.52 7.13
N THR A 57 -11.77 -1.52 6.25
CA THR A 57 -12.63 -2.66 6.52
C THR A 57 -12.17 -3.92 5.78
N ARG A 58 -12.85 -5.05 6.06
CA ARG A 58 -12.64 -6.33 5.37
C ARG A 58 -13.55 -6.44 4.15
N PRO A 59 -13.12 -7.17 3.10
CA PRO A 59 -13.93 -7.37 1.90
C PRO A 59 -15.28 -8.06 2.17
N ASP A 60 -15.29 -9.10 3.00
CA ASP A 60 -16.47 -9.88 3.38
C ASP A 60 -17.52 -9.10 4.19
N GLU A 61 -17.17 -7.89 4.66
CA GLU A 61 -18.06 -7.00 5.40
C GLU A 61 -18.71 -5.92 4.49
N ILE A 62 -18.58 -6.02 3.17
CA ILE A 62 -19.20 -5.11 2.21
C ILE A 62 -20.54 -5.67 1.75
N ASN A 63 -21.61 -5.11 2.29
CA ASN A 63 -22.99 -5.44 1.94
C ASN A 63 -23.80 -4.17 1.59
N ASP A 64 -25.00 -4.33 1.06
CA ASP A 64 -25.82 -3.24 0.56
C ASP A 64 -26.31 -2.28 1.66
N GLU A 65 -26.50 -2.77 2.87
CA GLU A 65 -26.86 -1.96 4.03
C GLU A 65 -25.71 -1.01 4.42
N ASN A 66 -24.50 -1.58 4.56
CA ASN A 66 -23.30 -0.80 4.84
C ASN A 66 -23.06 0.25 3.75
N LEU A 67 -23.22 -0.07 2.47
CA LEU A 67 -23.04 0.87 1.37
C LEU A 67 -23.98 2.06 1.44
N LYS A 68 -25.25 1.85 1.79
CA LYS A 68 -26.24 2.94 1.99
C LYS A 68 -25.79 3.89 3.09
N ILE A 69 -25.36 3.35 4.22
CA ILE A 69 -24.88 4.12 5.36
C ILE A 69 -23.62 4.91 5.00
N LEU A 70 -22.64 4.27 4.37
CA LEU A 70 -21.39 4.92 4.00
C LEU A 70 -21.64 6.11 3.04
N LYS A 71 -22.59 5.96 2.08
CA LYS A 71 -22.99 7.06 1.18
C LYS A 71 -23.64 8.20 1.95
N GLN A 72 -24.56 7.90 2.85
CA GLN A 72 -25.30 8.89 3.64
C GLN A 72 -24.37 9.80 4.45
N TYR A 73 -23.25 9.24 4.96
CA TYR A 73 -22.32 9.94 5.84
C TYR A 73 -21.05 10.43 5.15
N ASN A 74 -21.09 10.67 3.83
CA ASN A 74 -20.00 11.25 3.05
C ASN A 74 -18.69 10.42 3.11
N VAL A 75 -18.78 9.10 3.27
CA VAL A 75 -17.62 8.22 3.07
C VAL A 75 -17.27 8.21 1.57
N LYS A 76 -16.05 8.57 1.24
CA LYS A 76 -15.56 8.63 -0.14
C LYS A 76 -14.58 7.52 -0.46
N ILE A 77 -13.77 7.13 0.51
CA ILE A 77 -12.70 6.16 0.31
C ILE A 77 -12.92 4.98 1.25
N VAL A 78 -12.94 3.79 0.68
CA VAL A 78 -12.98 2.53 1.42
C VAL A 78 -11.66 1.80 1.20
N GLU A 79 -10.89 1.63 2.29
CA GLU A 79 -9.67 0.84 2.29
C GLU A 79 -10.01 -0.60 2.65
N LEU A 80 -9.82 -1.50 1.68
CA LEU A 80 -10.08 -2.93 1.85
C LEU A 80 -8.81 -3.67 2.29
N GLY A 81 -8.91 -4.43 3.36
CA GLY A 81 -7.86 -5.33 3.81
C GLY A 81 -7.73 -6.57 2.93
N ILE A 82 -7.35 -6.38 1.67
CA ILE A 82 -7.20 -7.43 0.65
C ILE A 82 -6.12 -8.45 1.04
N GLN A 83 -4.97 -7.98 1.44
CA GLN A 83 -3.73 -8.66 1.81
C GLN A 83 -3.07 -9.41 0.66
N SER A 84 -3.76 -10.30 -0.06
CA SER A 84 -3.30 -11.06 -1.23
C SER A 84 -4.46 -11.39 -2.17
N MET A 85 -4.17 -11.67 -3.44
CA MET A 85 -5.12 -12.20 -4.43
C MET A 85 -4.90 -13.71 -4.66
N TYR A 86 -4.45 -14.44 -3.62
CA TYR A 86 -4.23 -15.87 -3.64
C TYR A 86 -4.88 -16.55 -2.42
N ASN A 87 -5.83 -17.45 -2.65
CA ASN A 87 -6.58 -18.12 -1.58
C ASN A 87 -5.70 -18.93 -0.63
N ASP A 88 -4.64 -19.57 -1.13
CA ASP A 88 -3.71 -20.33 -0.30
C ASP A 88 -2.90 -19.41 0.63
N VAL A 89 -2.55 -18.20 0.20
CA VAL A 89 -1.90 -17.17 1.03
C VAL A 89 -2.87 -16.64 2.08
N LEU A 90 -4.10 -16.28 1.67
CA LEU A 90 -5.14 -15.81 2.59
C LEU A 90 -5.44 -16.84 3.68
N LYS A 91 -5.62 -18.09 3.29
CA LYS A 91 -5.86 -19.20 4.24
C LYS A 91 -4.70 -19.40 5.19
N ALA A 92 -3.47 -19.43 4.67
CA ALA A 92 -2.28 -19.62 5.49
C ALA A 92 -2.03 -18.45 6.45
N SER A 93 -2.49 -17.24 6.10
CA SER A 93 -2.40 -16.05 6.94
C SER A 93 -3.59 -15.88 7.91
N GLY A 94 -4.43 -16.89 8.06
CA GLY A 94 -5.60 -16.85 8.96
C GLY A 94 -6.66 -15.83 8.54
N ARG A 95 -6.74 -15.44 7.25
CA ARG A 95 -7.75 -14.52 6.76
C ARG A 95 -9.09 -15.28 6.58
N GLY A 96 -10.17 -14.68 7.08
CA GLY A 96 -11.51 -15.28 7.00
C GLY A 96 -12.29 -14.94 5.72
N HIS A 97 -11.63 -14.33 4.71
CA HIS A 97 -12.21 -13.99 3.41
C HIS A 97 -11.42 -14.62 2.27
N SER A 98 -12.05 -14.73 1.12
CA SER A 98 -11.51 -15.29 -0.11
C SER A 98 -11.12 -14.21 -1.14
N VAL A 99 -10.46 -14.64 -2.22
CA VAL A 99 -10.22 -13.78 -3.40
C VAL A 99 -11.54 -13.37 -4.06
N GLU A 100 -12.55 -14.22 -4.05
CA GLU A 100 -13.87 -13.89 -4.57
C GLU A 100 -14.53 -12.77 -3.77
N ASP A 101 -14.41 -12.78 -2.45
CA ASP A 101 -14.88 -11.69 -1.58
C ASP A 101 -14.15 -10.38 -1.91
N ASN A 102 -12.84 -10.44 -2.15
CA ASN A 102 -12.05 -9.29 -2.59
C ASN A 102 -12.62 -8.67 -3.88
N VAL A 103 -12.83 -9.51 -4.90
CA VAL A 103 -13.32 -9.07 -6.23
C VAL A 103 -14.73 -8.49 -6.11
N ASN A 104 -15.63 -9.18 -5.39
CA ASN A 104 -17.01 -8.76 -5.21
C ASN A 104 -17.11 -7.43 -4.45
N ALA A 105 -16.33 -7.27 -3.37
CA ALA A 105 -16.29 -6.01 -2.62
C ALA A 105 -15.78 -4.85 -3.46
N ILE A 106 -14.70 -5.05 -4.24
CA ILE A 106 -14.16 -4.02 -5.14
C ILE A 106 -15.21 -3.59 -6.16
N LYS A 107 -15.85 -4.55 -6.87
CA LYS A 107 -16.89 -4.26 -7.86
C LYS A 107 -18.05 -3.48 -7.25
N LYS A 108 -18.61 -3.97 -6.14
CA LYS A 108 -19.71 -3.30 -5.44
C LYS A 108 -19.37 -1.86 -5.05
N LEU A 109 -18.16 -1.63 -4.52
CA LEU A 109 -17.73 -0.29 -4.12
C LEU A 109 -17.58 0.64 -5.34
N LEU A 110 -16.96 0.18 -6.43
CA LEU A 110 -16.77 0.98 -7.65
C LEU A 110 -18.10 1.31 -8.32
N GLU A 111 -19.03 0.35 -8.44
CA GLU A 111 -20.39 0.55 -8.95
C GLU A 111 -21.19 1.56 -8.11
N ASN A 112 -20.86 1.66 -6.83
CA ASN A 112 -21.45 2.61 -5.92
C ASN A 112 -20.70 3.94 -5.80
N ASN A 113 -19.74 4.21 -6.71
CA ASN A 113 -18.93 5.43 -6.81
C ASN A 113 -18.02 5.71 -5.61
N PHE A 114 -17.61 4.68 -4.87
CA PHE A 114 -16.55 4.81 -3.87
C PHE A 114 -15.18 4.73 -4.52
N ILE A 115 -14.22 5.43 -3.92
CA ILE A 115 -12.80 5.24 -4.24
C ILE A 115 -12.29 4.06 -3.42
N VAL A 116 -11.81 3.02 -4.11
CA VAL A 116 -11.23 1.84 -3.44
C VAL A 116 -9.75 2.03 -3.22
N SER A 117 -9.31 1.81 -1.97
CA SER A 117 -7.90 1.67 -1.60
C SER A 117 -7.64 0.21 -1.21
N ALA A 118 -6.68 -0.45 -1.85
CA ALA A 118 -6.33 -1.82 -1.48
C ALA A 118 -5.14 -1.82 -0.51
N HIS A 119 -5.29 -2.52 0.61
CA HIS A 119 -4.20 -2.80 1.52
C HIS A 119 -3.65 -4.19 1.22
N LEU A 120 -2.41 -4.26 0.76
CA LEU A 120 -1.65 -5.47 0.47
C LEU A 120 -0.57 -5.68 1.53
N MET A 121 -0.27 -6.95 1.79
CA MET A 121 0.89 -7.36 2.57
C MET A 121 1.84 -8.17 1.69
N VAL A 122 3.14 -7.93 1.84
CA VAL A 122 4.20 -8.59 1.07
C VAL A 122 4.90 -9.62 1.96
N GLY A 123 5.08 -10.83 1.45
CA GLY A 123 5.77 -11.89 2.16
C GLY A 123 4.95 -12.55 3.26
N LEU A 124 3.66 -12.74 3.07
CA LEU A 124 2.79 -13.54 3.93
C LEU A 124 3.15 -15.04 3.89
N PRO A 125 2.70 -15.88 4.84
CA PRO A 125 2.83 -17.33 4.74
C PRO A 125 2.34 -17.86 3.40
N LYS A 126 3.12 -18.74 2.75
CA LYS A 126 2.90 -19.28 1.38
C LYS A 126 2.91 -18.26 0.24
N ASP A 127 3.31 -17.02 0.50
CA ASP A 127 3.49 -16.03 -0.53
C ASP A 127 4.79 -16.24 -1.33
N SER A 128 4.93 -15.51 -2.42
CA SER A 128 6.13 -15.52 -3.25
C SER A 128 6.25 -14.21 -4.01
N PHE A 129 7.46 -13.91 -4.49
CA PHE A 129 7.73 -12.77 -5.35
C PHE A 129 6.72 -12.61 -6.51
N SER A 130 6.34 -13.72 -7.15
CA SER A 130 5.39 -13.69 -8.26
C SER A 130 3.95 -13.42 -7.80
N LYS A 131 3.51 -14.04 -6.69
CA LYS A 131 2.17 -13.83 -6.12
C LYS A 131 1.99 -12.39 -5.66
N ASP A 132 2.97 -11.82 -4.95
CA ASP A 132 2.97 -10.42 -4.51
C ASP A 132 2.79 -9.45 -5.69
N LEU A 133 3.55 -9.66 -6.79
CA LEU A 133 3.44 -8.80 -7.97
C LEU A 133 2.16 -9.00 -8.76
N ASN A 134 1.68 -10.25 -8.86
CA ASN A 134 0.44 -10.54 -9.57
C ASN A 134 -0.77 -10.00 -8.81
N SER A 135 -0.82 -10.16 -7.47
CA SER A 135 -1.86 -9.54 -6.64
C SER A 135 -1.98 -8.04 -6.90
N PHE A 136 -0.85 -7.34 -6.98
CA PHE A 136 -0.84 -5.91 -7.26
C PHE A 136 -1.36 -5.58 -8.68
N LYS A 137 -1.02 -6.39 -9.70
CA LYS A 137 -1.47 -6.18 -11.09
C LYS A 137 -2.96 -6.49 -11.25
N GLU A 138 -3.44 -7.60 -10.69
CA GLU A 138 -4.85 -7.98 -10.74
C GLU A 138 -5.75 -6.90 -10.14
N LEU A 139 -5.33 -6.28 -9.04
CA LEU A 139 -6.05 -5.16 -8.45
C LEU A 139 -6.07 -3.91 -9.35
N ILE A 140 -4.99 -3.65 -10.08
CA ILE A 140 -4.97 -2.57 -11.09
C ILE A 140 -5.95 -2.86 -12.22
N GLU A 141 -6.00 -4.11 -12.69
CA GLU A 141 -6.96 -4.57 -13.72
C GLU A 141 -8.41 -4.46 -13.23
N LEU A 142 -8.66 -4.67 -11.94
CA LEU A 142 -9.94 -4.39 -11.27
C LEU A 142 -10.21 -2.89 -11.05
N ASN A 143 -9.40 -2.01 -11.64
CA ASN A 143 -9.52 -0.55 -11.58
C ASN A 143 -9.28 0.08 -10.19
N VAL A 144 -8.59 -0.61 -9.28
CA VAL A 144 -8.11 -0.02 -8.03
C VAL A 144 -7.01 1.01 -8.32
N LYS A 145 -7.12 2.22 -7.74
CA LYS A 145 -6.19 3.33 -8.00
C LYS A 145 -5.31 3.70 -6.81
N LEU A 146 -5.70 3.32 -5.60
CA LEU A 146 -4.97 3.62 -4.38
C LEU A 146 -4.50 2.34 -3.71
N PHE A 147 -3.26 2.35 -3.23
CA PHE A 147 -2.65 1.18 -2.59
C PHE A 147 -1.93 1.57 -1.31
N ARG A 148 -2.07 0.72 -0.30
CA ARG A 148 -1.21 0.67 0.87
C ARG A 148 -0.50 -0.67 0.85
N ILE A 149 0.82 -0.69 1.04
CA ILE A 149 1.62 -1.92 0.99
C ILE A 149 2.46 -2.01 2.25
N HIS A 150 2.29 -3.10 2.98
CA HIS A 150 3.07 -3.38 4.18
C HIS A 150 3.85 -4.69 4.00
N PRO A 151 5.19 -4.66 4.11
CA PRO A 151 5.96 -5.88 4.31
C PRO A 151 5.56 -6.57 5.61
N THR A 152 5.49 -7.90 5.60
CA THR A 152 5.07 -8.69 6.76
C THR A 152 6.15 -8.69 7.83
N ILE A 153 5.78 -8.27 9.03
CA ILE A 153 6.65 -8.20 10.21
C ILE A 153 6.08 -9.14 11.28
N VAL A 154 6.94 -9.92 11.90
CA VAL A 154 6.59 -10.81 13.02
C VAL A 154 6.64 -10.01 14.32
N PHE A 155 5.50 -9.88 14.98
CA PHE A 155 5.38 -9.25 16.29
C PHE A 155 5.18 -10.27 17.40
N LYS A 156 5.60 -9.92 18.61
CA LYS A 156 5.34 -10.71 19.84
C LYS A 156 3.85 -10.92 20.05
N ASN A 157 3.51 -12.05 20.65
CA ASN A 157 2.15 -12.44 21.03
C ASN A 157 1.19 -12.56 19.83
N THR A 158 1.71 -12.97 18.65
CA THR A 158 0.93 -13.27 17.44
C THR A 158 1.04 -14.74 17.06
N LEU A 159 0.06 -15.25 16.31
CA LEU A 159 0.15 -16.60 15.73
C LEU A 159 1.39 -16.74 14.83
N LEU A 160 1.72 -15.68 14.10
CA LEU A 160 2.88 -15.66 13.21
C LEU A 160 4.21 -15.79 13.96
N GLU A 161 4.30 -15.34 15.22
CA GLU A 161 5.46 -15.59 16.08
C GLU A 161 5.65 -17.09 16.34
N ASN A 162 4.56 -17.81 16.61
CA ASN A 162 4.62 -19.26 16.83
C ASN A 162 5.07 -20.00 15.57
N GLU A 163 4.57 -19.59 14.39
CA GLU A 163 4.98 -20.15 13.11
C GLU A 163 6.46 -19.85 12.81
N TYR A 164 6.95 -18.66 13.16
CA TYR A 164 8.35 -18.29 13.03
C TYR A 164 9.26 -19.16 13.93
N TYR A 165 8.93 -19.33 15.20
CA TYR A 165 9.75 -20.14 16.12
C TYR A 165 9.66 -21.65 15.82
N SER A 166 8.55 -22.13 15.28
CA SER A 166 8.43 -23.53 14.82
C SER A 166 9.13 -23.79 13.48
N GLY A 167 9.60 -22.75 12.80
CA GLY A 167 10.22 -22.86 11.48
C GLY A 167 9.25 -23.10 10.32
N THR A 168 7.94 -23.00 10.56
CA THR A 168 6.91 -23.14 9.52
C THR A 168 6.69 -21.88 8.70
N TYR A 169 7.15 -20.74 9.20
CA TYR A 169 7.19 -19.47 8.49
C TYR A 169 8.58 -18.82 8.57
N VAL A 170 9.11 -18.42 7.42
CA VAL A 170 10.35 -17.66 7.32
C VAL A 170 10.01 -16.28 6.73
N PRO A 171 10.15 -15.19 7.50
CA PRO A 171 9.91 -13.86 6.98
C PRO A 171 10.95 -13.46 5.93
N LEU A 172 10.56 -12.63 4.99
CA LEU A 172 11.49 -12.03 4.04
C LEU A 172 12.58 -11.25 4.76
N ASP A 173 13.80 -11.26 4.21
CA ASP A 173 14.79 -10.27 4.59
C ASP A 173 14.46 -8.89 3.99
N ILE A 174 15.19 -7.86 4.44
CA ILE A 174 14.91 -6.49 4.00
C ILE A 174 15.18 -6.29 2.50
N ASN A 175 16.17 -6.98 1.92
CA ASN A 175 16.52 -6.83 0.51
C ASN A 175 15.49 -7.51 -0.39
N GLU A 176 14.99 -8.68 0.00
CA GLU A 176 13.92 -9.40 -0.68
C GLU A 176 12.64 -8.56 -0.71
N ALA A 177 12.21 -8.04 0.45
CA ALA A 177 11.04 -7.18 0.53
C ALA A 177 11.20 -5.88 -0.28
N LEU A 178 12.38 -5.26 -0.25
CA LEU A 178 12.70 -4.08 -1.07
C LEU A 178 12.70 -4.41 -2.57
N ASP A 179 13.10 -5.63 -2.96
CA ASP A 179 13.06 -6.05 -4.36
C ASP A 179 11.63 -6.17 -4.87
N ILE A 180 10.75 -6.80 -4.10
CA ILE A 180 9.32 -6.90 -4.42
C ILE A 180 8.69 -5.50 -4.48
N CYS A 181 8.82 -4.73 -3.41
CA CYS A 181 8.18 -3.41 -3.31
C CYS A 181 8.69 -2.42 -4.35
N SER A 182 9.97 -2.47 -4.73
CA SER A 182 10.49 -1.62 -5.82
C SER A 182 9.92 -1.99 -7.19
N GLU A 183 9.60 -3.27 -7.45
CA GLU A 183 8.87 -3.66 -8.66
C GLU A 183 7.41 -3.17 -8.63
N GLN A 184 6.74 -3.27 -7.47
CA GLN A 184 5.38 -2.71 -7.31
C GLN A 184 5.38 -1.18 -7.53
N ILE A 185 6.42 -0.46 -7.10
CA ILE A 185 6.60 0.97 -7.40
C ILE A 185 6.74 1.19 -8.91
N LEU A 186 7.56 0.42 -9.62
CA LEU A 186 7.70 0.53 -11.07
C LEU A 186 6.36 0.30 -11.78
N ILE A 187 5.61 -0.72 -11.35
CA ILE A 187 4.28 -1.00 -11.87
C ILE A 187 3.35 0.18 -11.58
N SER A 188 3.38 0.75 -10.36
CA SER A 188 2.55 1.89 -10.00
C SER A 188 2.80 3.11 -10.89
N PHE A 189 4.05 3.42 -11.19
CA PHE A 189 4.41 4.50 -12.11
C PHE A 189 3.95 4.20 -13.54
N ALA A 190 4.14 2.97 -14.02
CA ALA A 190 3.77 2.56 -15.37
C ALA A 190 2.25 2.63 -15.62
N TYR A 191 1.44 2.29 -14.62
CA TYR A 191 -0.01 2.26 -14.72
C TYR A 191 -0.71 3.48 -14.11
N ASN A 192 0.07 4.47 -13.66
CA ASN A 192 -0.42 5.70 -13.04
C ASN A 192 -1.40 5.45 -11.88
N VAL A 193 -1.05 4.50 -11.00
CA VAL A 193 -1.74 4.25 -9.74
C VAL A 193 -0.90 4.75 -8.57
N LYS A 194 -1.51 5.02 -7.43
CA LYS A 194 -0.84 5.67 -6.31
C LYS A 194 -0.64 4.70 -5.14
N ILE A 195 0.61 4.46 -4.77
CA ILE A 195 0.95 3.86 -3.48
C ILE A 195 0.96 5.00 -2.44
N ILE A 196 -0.10 5.07 -1.64
CA ILE A 196 -0.29 6.14 -0.63
C ILE A 196 0.54 5.90 0.63
N ARG A 197 0.87 4.65 0.91
CA ARG A 197 1.77 4.25 2.00
C ARG A 197 2.52 2.98 1.63
N LEU A 198 3.81 2.99 1.89
CA LEU A 198 4.70 1.85 1.73
C LEU A 198 5.57 1.69 2.97
N GLY A 199 5.61 0.48 3.53
CA GLY A 199 6.27 0.19 4.80
C GLY A 199 5.38 0.46 6.00
N TYR A 200 5.79 -0.06 7.16
CA TYR A 200 5.03 0.00 8.39
C TYR A 200 5.64 1.03 9.35
N PHE A 201 4.80 1.93 9.88
CA PHE A 201 5.21 2.81 10.96
C PHE A 201 4.97 2.11 12.29
N VAL A 202 6.04 1.86 13.01
CA VAL A 202 6.00 1.29 14.37
C VAL A 202 6.35 2.40 15.35
N PRO A 203 5.44 2.77 16.27
CA PRO A 203 5.77 3.68 17.37
C PRO A 203 6.95 3.17 18.18
N GLU A 204 7.73 4.07 18.78
CA GLU A 204 8.97 3.71 19.47
C GLU A 204 8.76 2.64 20.56
N GLU A 205 7.66 2.77 21.32
CA GLU A 205 7.31 1.83 22.38
C GLU A 205 7.00 0.42 21.85
N GLN A 206 6.52 0.31 20.62
CA GLN A 206 6.17 -0.97 19.98
C GLN A 206 7.33 -1.62 19.24
N LYS A 207 8.44 -0.92 18.99
CA LYS A 207 9.61 -1.49 18.29
C LYS A 207 10.18 -2.72 19.01
N LYS A 208 10.11 -2.75 20.34
CA LYS A 208 10.53 -3.89 21.16
C LYS A 208 9.68 -5.15 20.97
N GLN A 209 8.55 -5.03 20.29
CA GLN A 209 7.67 -6.15 19.96
C GLN A 209 8.00 -6.78 18.61
N ILE A 210 8.88 -6.18 17.82
CA ILE A 210 9.33 -6.76 16.54
C ILE A 210 10.29 -7.91 16.83
N ILE A 211 9.95 -9.10 16.33
CA ILE A 211 10.75 -10.34 16.43
C ILE A 211 11.61 -10.50 15.18
N ALA A 212 11.01 -10.42 13.99
CA ALA A 212 11.66 -10.66 12.72
C ALA A 212 10.93 -9.96 11.58
N GLY A 213 11.54 -9.96 10.40
CA GLY A 213 10.97 -9.40 9.17
C GLY A 213 11.59 -8.06 8.75
N PRO A 214 11.22 -7.55 7.58
CA PRO A 214 11.90 -6.46 6.90
C PRO A 214 11.49 -5.07 7.42
N TYR A 215 11.74 -4.80 8.69
CA TYR A 215 11.44 -3.48 9.27
C TYR A 215 12.58 -2.48 9.03
N HIS A 216 12.22 -1.32 8.50
CA HIS A 216 13.07 -0.14 8.46
C HIS A 216 12.21 1.13 8.50
N PRO A 217 12.55 2.17 9.30
CA PRO A 217 11.73 3.39 9.42
C PRO A 217 11.59 4.14 8.09
N SER A 218 12.60 4.09 7.22
CA SER A 218 12.62 4.69 5.88
C SER A 218 12.36 3.68 4.78
N PHE A 219 11.69 2.55 5.04
CA PHE A 219 11.50 1.47 4.07
C PHE A 219 10.94 1.97 2.72
N GLY A 220 9.91 2.82 2.77
CA GLY A 220 9.28 3.36 1.57
C GLY A 220 10.22 4.20 0.70
N ASP A 221 11.13 4.98 1.32
CA ASP A 221 12.08 5.81 0.58
C ASP A 221 13.20 4.98 -0.02
N ILE A 222 13.68 3.97 0.70
CA ILE A 222 14.67 3.01 0.18
C ILE A 222 14.09 2.26 -1.03
N ALA A 223 12.83 1.79 -0.94
CA ALA A 223 12.17 1.09 -2.04
C ALA A 223 11.99 2.00 -3.28
N LYS A 224 11.64 3.28 -3.09
CA LYS A 224 11.57 4.26 -4.19
C LYS A 224 12.94 4.47 -4.85
N ALA A 225 13.99 4.71 -4.04
CA ALA A 225 15.35 4.86 -4.56
C ALA A 225 15.80 3.60 -5.34
N LYS A 226 15.47 2.40 -4.84
CA LYS A 226 15.74 1.14 -5.53
C LYS A 226 14.96 1.02 -6.85
N ALA A 227 13.71 1.47 -6.90
CA ALA A 227 12.92 1.51 -8.14
C ALA A 227 13.57 2.41 -9.19
N ILE A 228 13.99 3.62 -8.80
CA ILE A 228 14.73 4.55 -9.68
C ILE A 228 16.04 3.93 -10.18
N LYS A 229 16.81 3.30 -9.29
CA LYS A 229 18.03 2.57 -9.68
C LYS A 229 17.74 1.50 -10.74
N LYS A 230 16.65 0.74 -10.58
CA LYS A 230 16.24 -0.27 -11.57
C LYS A 230 15.91 0.34 -12.94
N ILE A 231 15.25 1.50 -13.01
CA ILE A 231 15.02 2.21 -14.29
C ILE A 231 16.36 2.54 -14.94
N ILE A 232 17.23 3.22 -14.21
CA ILE A 232 18.54 3.68 -14.71
C ILE A 232 19.36 2.52 -15.25
N GLN A 233 19.46 1.43 -14.49
CA GLN A 233 20.28 0.26 -14.86
C GLN A 233 19.68 -0.55 -16.03
N ARG A 234 18.35 -0.74 -16.05
CA ARG A 234 17.69 -1.52 -17.11
C ARG A 234 17.72 -0.82 -18.46
N LEU A 235 17.54 0.51 -18.44
CA LEU A 235 17.53 1.32 -19.65
C LEU A 235 18.88 1.95 -19.98
N LYS A 236 19.91 1.72 -19.14
CA LYS A 236 21.26 2.31 -19.31
C LYS A 236 21.24 3.84 -19.39
N ILE A 237 20.35 4.48 -18.62
CA ILE A 237 20.19 5.92 -18.57
C ILE A 237 21.49 6.62 -18.13
N LYS A 238 21.84 7.70 -18.81
CA LYS A 238 23.02 8.54 -18.50
C LYS A 238 22.63 9.93 -17.97
N ASN A 239 21.45 10.44 -18.31
CA ASN A 239 20.98 11.74 -17.89
C ASN A 239 19.62 11.67 -17.23
N VAL A 240 19.46 12.31 -16.07
CA VAL A 240 18.17 12.46 -15.38
C VAL A 240 17.91 13.92 -15.08
N TYR A 241 16.62 14.33 -15.16
CA TYR A 241 16.15 15.68 -14.89
C TYR A 241 15.03 15.59 -13.87
N PHE A 242 15.14 16.26 -12.72
CA PHE A 242 14.15 16.13 -11.65
C PHE A 242 14.00 17.40 -10.82
N PRO A 243 12.76 17.68 -10.35
CA PRO A 243 12.52 18.72 -9.35
C PRO A 243 13.19 18.37 -8.01
N LYS A 244 13.59 19.39 -7.26
CA LYS A 244 14.28 19.24 -5.96
C LYS A 244 13.56 18.28 -4.98
N LYS A 245 12.23 18.23 -5.01
CA LYS A 245 11.43 17.29 -4.17
C LYS A 245 11.75 15.80 -4.36
N TYR A 246 12.41 15.41 -5.46
CA TYR A 246 12.83 14.04 -5.75
C TYR A 246 14.33 13.80 -5.50
N GLU A 247 15.05 14.77 -4.95
CA GLU A 247 16.50 14.71 -4.76
C GLU A 247 16.95 13.46 -4.00
N SER A 248 16.24 13.08 -2.93
CA SER A 248 16.53 11.87 -2.16
C SER A 248 16.48 10.58 -2.98
N TRP A 249 15.70 10.52 -4.05
CA TRP A 249 15.62 9.33 -4.91
C TRP A 249 16.89 9.09 -5.72
N PHE A 250 17.68 10.16 -5.96
CA PHE A 250 18.86 10.13 -6.81
C PHE A 250 20.19 10.23 -6.04
N TYR A 251 20.16 10.71 -4.81
CA TYR A 251 21.38 10.90 -4.02
C TYR A 251 21.44 10.01 -2.77
N ALA A 252 20.29 9.54 -2.25
CA ALA A 252 20.26 8.70 -1.07
C ALA A 252 20.35 7.20 -1.42
N TYR A 253 20.54 6.37 -0.41
CA TYR A 253 20.45 4.92 -0.45
C TYR A 253 21.33 4.26 -1.54
N GLY A 254 22.55 4.79 -1.71
CA GLY A 254 23.54 4.27 -2.65
C GLY A 254 23.40 4.77 -4.10
N ASN A 255 22.36 5.55 -4.43
CA ASN A 255 22.14 6.05 -5.78
C ASN A 255 23.13 7.17 -6.18
N LYS A 256 23.76 7.84 -5.21
CA LYS A 256 24.82 8.84 -5.49
C LYS A 256 26.00 8.26 -6.30
N ASN A 257 26.27 6.96 -6.18
CA ASN A 257 27.36 6.28 -6.86
C ASN A 257 27.00 5.81 -8.28
N LEU A 258 25.76 6.04 -8.76
CA LEU A 258 25.39 5.72 -10.13
C LEU A 258 26.09 6.67 -11.11
N ASP A 259 26.65 6.12 -12.18
CA ASP A 259 27.31 6.89 -13.26
C ASP A 259 26.26 7.54 -14.17
N ILE A 260 25.68 8.64 -13.65
CA ILE A 260 24.64 9.42 -14.32
C ILE A 260 24.83 10.92 -14.07
N LYS A 261 24.49 11.75 -15.05
CA LYS A 261 24.38 13.20 -14.89
C LYS A 261 23.01 13.53 -14.27
N ARG A 262 23.03 14.28 -13.18
CA ARG A 262 21.84 14.68 -12.41
C ARG A 262 21.60 16.17 -12.62
N ASN A 263 20.44 16.50 -13.18
CA ASN A 263 20.06 17.87 -13.49
C ASN A 263 18.83 18.26 -12.67
N ILE A 264 18.99 19.18 -11.73
CA ILE A 264 17.86 19.76 -10.99
C ILE A 264 17.21 20.82 -11.88
N TRP A 265 15.89 20.75 -12.06
CA TRP A 265 15.11 21.67 -12.87
C TRP A 265 13.67 21.77 -12.35
N ASP A 266 12.90 22.76 -12.81
CA ASP A 266 11.53 23.01 -12.30
C ASP A 266 10.41 22.21 -13.02
N GLY A 267 10.77 21.39 -14.02
CA GLY A 267 9.83 20.60 -14.78
C GLY A 267 9.53 19.22 -14.15
N ASN A 268 8.88 18.36 -14.92
CA ASN A 268 8.58 16.99 -14.50
C ASN A 268 9.83 16.10 -14.48
N LEU A 269 9.80 15.05 -13.66
CA LEU A 269 10.85 14.02 -13.62
C LEU A 269 10.97 13.33 -14.99
N LYS A 270 12.19 13.32 -15.55
CA LYS A 270 12.53 12.68 -16.83
C LYS A 270 13.81 11.84 -16.72
N PHE A 271 13.84 10.79 -17.53
CA PHE A 271 15.00 9.92 -17.77
C PHE A 271 15.37 10.05 -19.25
N GLU A 272 16.36 10.88 -19.55
CA GLU A 272 16.63 11.37 -20.92
C GLU A 272 15.37 12.03 -21.50
N GLU A 273 14.84 11.56 -22.65
CA GLU A 273 13.58 12.02 -23.25
C GLU A 273 12.32 11.42 -22.59
N PHE A 274 12.45 10.34 -21.81
CA PHE A 274 11.31 9.60 -21.28
C PHE A 274 10.75 10.24 -20.00
N SER A 275 9.44 10.34 -19.89
CA SER A 275 8.74 10.60 -18.63
C SER A 275 8.93 9.44 -17.65
N LEU A 276 8.64 9.66 -16.37
CA LEU A 276 8.67 8.60 -15.35
C LEU A 276 7.79 7.41 -15.74
N GLN A 277 6.62 7.66 -16.32
CA GLN A 277 5.68 6.60 -16.72
C GLN A 277 6.23 5.77 -17.89
N GLU A 278 6.77 6.43 -18.93
CA GLU A 278 7.34 5.76 -20.09
C GLU A 278 8.58 4.95 -19.71
N ALA A 279 9.50 5.55 -18.97
CA ALA A 279 10.70 4.88 -18.49
C ALA A 279 10.35 3.64 -17.64
N SER A 280 9.32 3.74 -16.79
CA SER A 280 8.86 2.59 -15.99
C SER A 280 8.27 1.47 -16.85
N LYS A 281 7.45 1.79 -17.86
CA LYS A 281 6.92 0.80 -18.83
C LYS A 281 8.03 0.08 -19.57
N LEU A 282 9.03 0.81 -20.05
CA LEU A 282 10.18 0.25 -20.76
C LEU A 282 11.03 -0.64 -19.83
N ALA A 283 11.33 -0.18 -18.62
CA ALA A 283 12.10 -0.96 -17.65
C ALA A 283 11.41 -2.27 -17.24
N LEU A 284 10.09 -2.30 -17.19
CA LEU A 284 9.32 -3.54 -16.95
C LEU A 284 9.38 -4.51 -18.15
N LYS A 285 9.40 -4.01 -19.39
CA LYS A 285 9.57 -4.84 -20.60
C LYS A 285 10.97 -5.49 -20.64
N GLU A 286 12.01 -4.72 -20.33
CA GLU A 286 13.39 -5.25 -20.29
C GLU A 286 13.58 -6.35 -19.23
N ARG A 287 12.90 -6.26 -18.09
CA ARG A 287 12.88 -7.34 -17.10
C ARG A 287 12.33 -8.65 -17.68
N LYS A 288 11.19 -8.57 -18.42
CA LYS A 288 10.57 -9.78 -19.02
C LYS A 288 11.50 -10.48 -20.01
N LYS A 289 12.23 -9.73 -20.85
CA LYS A 289 13.20 -10.27 -21.79
C LYS A 289 14.30 -11.08 -21.09
N LYS A 290 14.91 -10.52 -20.04
CA LYS A 290 15.96 -11.20 -19.26
C LYS A 290 15.47 -12.48 -18.57
N CYS A 291 14.26 -12.47 -18.01
CA CYS A 291 13.66 -13.67 -17.40
C CYS A 291 13.28 -14.74 -18.44
N GLY A 292 12.89 -14.35 -19.66
CA GLY A 292 12.55 -15.27 -20.75
C GLY A 292 13.79 -15.96 -21.34
N THR A 293 14.92 -15.27 -21.42
CA THR A 293 16.19 -15.81 -21.94
C THR A 293 16.78 -16.88 -21.02
N ILE A 294 16.54 -16.78 -19.70
CA ILE A 294 17.02 -17.79 -18.74
C ILE A 294 16.23 -19.11 -18.83
N LYS A 295 14.94 -19.05 -19.19
CA LYS A 295 14.10 -20.27 -19.34
C LYS A 295 14.35 -21.04 -20.64
N ASN A 296 14.98 -20.44 -21.64
CA ASN A 296 15.31 -21.10 -22.91
C ASN A 296 16.70 -21.73 -22.91
N ASN A 297 17.50 -21.59 -21.85
CA ASN A 297 18.83 -22.14 -21.69
C ASN A 297 18.90 -23.23 -20.60
N GLN A 298 17.79 -23.78 -20.18
CA GLN A 298 17.65 -24.96 -19.33
C GLN A 298 16.82 -26.02 -20.09
#